data_287081b1f9f716da262d20e0c93987e7
#
_entry.id   287081b1f9f716da262d20e0c93987e7
#
_cell.length_a   1.000
_cell.length_b   1.000
_cell.length_c   1.000
_cell.angle_alpha   90.00
_cell.angle_beta   90.00
_cell.angle_gamma   90.00
#
_symmetry.space_group_name_H-M   'P 1'
#
loop_
_entity.id
_entity.type
_entity.pdbx_description
1 polymer ?
#
loop_
_entity_poly.entity_id
_entity_poly.type
_entity_poly.pdbx_seq_one_letter_code
_entity_poly.pdbx_strand_id
1 'polypeptide(L)' 'MSNTEDRFIDLEIKIAHQEHLVESLGQRIYEQQQQIDKLEQLCAALIQHVRTQPQNGGSQLPHEPPPHY' A
#
# COMPACT_ATOMS: atom_id res chain seq x y z
N MET A 1 27.00 40.75 8.22
CA MET A 1 26.88 40.68 7.01
C MET A 1 26.88 39.26 6.61
N SER A 2 27.88 38.66 6.54
CA SER A 2 27.92 37.30 6.09
C SER A 2 27.03 36.38 6.88
N ASN A 3 26.73 36.74 8.12
CA ASN A 3 25.88 35.89 8.98
C ASN A 3 24.50 35.72 8.40
N THR A 4 23.92 36.79 7.93
CA THR A 4 22.56 36.73 7.35
C THR A 4 22.59 35.94 6.04
N GLU A 5 23.56 36.14 5.23
CA GLU A 5 23.69 35.42 3.97
C GLU A 5 23.91 33.94 4.21
N ASP A 6 24.74 33.62 5.20
CA ASP A 6 24.99 32.24 5.55
C ASP A 6 23.70 31.56 6.01
N ARG A 7 22.86 32.29 6.71
CA ARG A 7 21.61 31.75 7.19
C ARG A 7 20.63 31.51 6.05
N PHE A 8 20.61 32.40 5.07
CA PHE A 8 19.77 32.20 3.90
C PHE A 8 20.20 30.97 3.11
N ILE A 9 21.51 30.84 2.93
CA ILE A 9 22.03 29.68 2.22
C ILE A 9 21.67 28.39 2.96
N ASP A 10 21.84 28.42 4.27
CA ASP A 10 21.52 27.26 5.08
C ASP A 10 20.04 26.89 4.95
N LEU A 11 19.19 27.91 4.99
CA LEU A 11 17.75 27.67 4.83
C LEU A 11 17.41 27.12 3.46
N GLU A 12 18.06 27.65 2.45
CA GLU A 12 17.84 27.16 1.08
C GLU A 12 18.20 25.70 0.95
N ILE A 13 19.31 25.33 1.57
CA ILE A 13 19.74 23.94 1.54
C ILE A 13 18.71 23.05 2.25
N LYS A 14 18.23 23.52 3.39
CA LYS A 14 17.25 22.75 4.16
C LYS A 14 15.93 22.60 3.39
N ILE A 15 15.52 23.67 2.74
CA ILE A 15 14.28 23.62 1.96
C ILE A 15 14.43 22.66 0.79
N ALA A 16 15.55 22.71 0.10
CA ALA A 16 15.80 21.81 -1.01
C ALA A 16 15.79 20.37 -0.54
N HIS A 17 16.39 20.13 0.62
CA HIS A 17 16.41 18.79 1.20
C HIS A 17 14.99 18.32 1.53
N GLN A 18 14.21 19.19 2.11
CA GLN A 18 12.83 18.86 2.45
C GLN A 18 11.99 18.60 1.22
N GLU A 19 12.19 19.40 0.19
CA GLU A 19 11.48 19.18 -1.06
C GLU A 19 11.80 17.82 -1.65
N HIS A 20 13.05 17.45 -1.56
CA HIS A 20 13.47 16.14 -2.05
C HIS A 20 12.83 15.03 -1.23
N LEU A 21 12.76 15.20 0.08
CA LEU A 21 12.12 14.21 0.94
C LEU A 21 10.63 14.08 0.64
N VAL A 22 9.97 15.22 0.44
CA VAL A 22 8.55 15.22 0.12
C VAL A 22 8.31 14.48 -1.19
N GLU A 23 9.14 14.75 -2.18
CA GLU A 23 9.05 14.05 -3.45
C GLU A 23 9.20 12.54 -3.28
N SER A 24 10.19 12.16 -2.50
CA SER A 24 10.49 10.76 -2.25
C SER A 24 9.33 10.09 -1.53
N LEU A 25 8.76 10.78 -0.55
CA LEU A 25 7.61 10.26 0.18
C LEU A 25 6.40 10.12 -0.74
N GLY A 26 6.19 11.11 -1.61
CA GLY A 26 5.10 11.05 -2.57
C GLY A 26 5.22 9.84 -3.47
N GLN A 27 6.44 9.53 -3.91
CA GLN A 27 6.69 8.37 -4.73
C GLN A 27 6.34 7.08 -3.98
N ARG A 28 6.73 7.01 -2.73
CA ARG A 28 6.43 5.83 -1.92
C ARG A 28 4.94 5.66 -1.68
N ILE A 29 4.26 6.76 -1.43
CA ILE A 29 2.82 6.71 -1.23
C ILE A 29 2.13 6.21 -2.49
N TYR A 30 2.58 6.69 -3.64
CA TYR A 30 2.02 6.25 -4.91
C TYR A 30 2.21 4.75 -5.09
N GLU A 31 3.42 4.27 -4.82
CA GLU A 31 3.72 2.86 -4.96
C GLU A 31 2.92 2.01 -3.99
N GLN A 32 2.78 2.50 -2.76
CA GLN A 32 1.98 1.79 -1.77
C GLN A 32 0.52 1.71 -2.19
N GLN A 33 0.01 2.79 -2.75
CA GLN A 33 -1.38 2.79 -3.19
C GLN A 33 -1.60 1.78 -4.30
N GLN A 34 -0.63 1.66 -5.19
CA GLN A 34 -0.71 0.65 -6.24
C GLN A 34 -0.72 -0.76 -5.67
N GLN A 35 0.09 -0.99 -4.65
CA GLN A 35 0.11 -2.29 -3.99
C GLN A 35 -1.20 -2.58 -3.29
N ILE A 36 -1.76 -1.57 -2.65
CA ILE A 36 -3.04 -1.72 -1.97
C ILE A 36 -4.14 -2.03 -2.98
N ASP A 37 -4.16 -1.31 -4.09
CA ASP A 37 -5.15 -1.56 -5.13
C ASP A 37 -5.04 -2.99 -5.66
N LYS A 38 -3.82 -3.45 -5.84
CA LYS A 38 -3.58 -4.79 -6.33
C LYS A 38 -4.08 -5.83 -5.33
N LEU A 39 -3.78 -5.61 -4.06
CA LEU A 39 -4.24 -6.51 -3.01
C LEU A 39 -5.75 -6.53 -2.92
N GLU A 40 -6.37 -5.37 -3.06
CA GLU A 40 -7.83 -5.30 -3.03
C GLU A 40 -8.43 -6.08 -4.19
N GLN A 41 -7.81 -5.98 -5.35
CA GLN A 41 -8.29 -6.73 -6.51
C GLN A 41 -8.13 -8.23 -6.30
N LEU A 42 -7.01 -8.63 -5.73
CA LEU A 42 -6.78 -10.04 -5.45
C LEU A 42 -7.76 -10.56 -4.42
N CYS A 43 -8.02 -9.78 -3.40
CA CYS A 43 -8.98 -10.18 -2.37
C CYS A 43 -10.38 -10.29 -2.95
N ALA A 44 -10.77 -9.34 -3.79
CA ALA A 44 -12.07 -9.39 -4.43
C ALA A 44 -12.21 -10.61 -5.32
N ALA A 45 -11.15 -10.90 -6.07
CA ALA A 45 -11.15 -12.08 -6.94
C ALA A 45 -11.23 -13.36 -6.12
N LEU A 46 -10.52 -13.40 -5.01
CA LEU A 46 -10.53 -14.57 -4.15
C LEU A 46 -11.91 -14.79 -3.53
N ILE A 47 -12.51 -13.71 -3.06
CA ILE A 47 -13.86 -13.80 -2.49
C ILE A 47 -14.83 -14.27 -3.54
N GLN A 48 -14.73 -13.76 -4.75
CA GLN A 48 -15.59 -14.15 -5.85
C GLN A 48 -15.40 -15.63 -6.17
N HIS A 49 -14.17 -16.07 -6.19
CA HIS A 49 -13.86 -17.46 -6.45
C HIS A 49 -14.49 -18.38 -5.41
N VAL A 50 -14.38 -18.00 -4.15
CA VAL A 50 -14.96 -18.78 -3.08
C VAL A 50 -16.48 -18.84 -3.19
N ARG A 51 -17.08 -17.73 -3.58
CA ARG A 51 -18.54 -17.66 -3.67
C ARG A 51 -19.09 -18.45 -4.84
N THR A 52 -18.37 -18.47 -5.95
CA THR A 52 -18.86 -19.16 -7.13
C THR A 52 -18.50 -20.63 -7.16
N GLN A 53 -17.58 -21.06 -6.30
CA GLN A 53 -17.21 -22.45 -6.22
C GLN A 53 -18.27 -23.23 -5.48
N PRO A 54 -18.86 -24.29 -6.05
CA PRO A 54 -19.90 -25.04 -5.37
C PRO A 54 -19.37 -25.82 -4.21
N GLN A 55 -19.55 -26.24 -4.25
CA GLN A 55 -19.15 -26.74 -3.48
C GLN A 55 -18.76 -27.79 -3.36
N ASN A 56 -18.76 -27.80 -3.76
CA ASN A 56 -18.21 -28.21 -3.63
C ASN A 56 -17.85 -28.55 -3.25
N GLY A 57 -18.05 -28.57 -3.15
CA GLY A 57 -17.63 -28.63 -2.59
C GLY A 57 -17.45 -28.62 -2.12
N GLY A 58 -17.76 -28.82 -1.91
CA GLY A 58 -17.40 -28.64 -1.34
C GLY A 58 -17.20 -28.44 -1.07
N SER A 59 -17.30 -28.79 -0.98
CA SER A 59 -16.86 -28.61 -0.45
C SER A 59 -16.43 -28.33 -0.05
N GLN A 60 -16.35 -28.71 0.14
CA GLN A 60 -15.85 -28.43 0.79
C GLN A 60 -15.38 -28.07 1.45
N LEU A 61 -15.58 -28.55 1.89
CA LEU A 61 -15.19 -28.21 2.84
C LEU A 61 -15.03 -28.12 3.35
N PRO A 62 -15.12 -28.53 3.56
CA PRO A 62 -14.99 -28.38 4.42
C PRO A 62 -15.21 -28.12 4.71
N HIS A 63 -15.68 -28.53 4.91
CA HIS A 63 -15.70 -28.28 5.78
C HIS A 63 -16.02 -28.35 6.02
N GLU A 64 -16.16 -28.85 6.11
CA GLU A 64 -16.19 -28.97 6.91
C GLU A 64 -16.38 -29.07 7.15
N PRO A 65 -16.79 -29.74 7.24
CA PRO A 65 -16.80 -29.87 8.09
C PRO A 65 -17.04 -29.85 8.26
N PRO A 66 -17.29 -30.40 8.42
CA PRO A 66 -17.23 -30.35 9.14
C PRO A 66 -17.43 -30.23 9.28
N PRO A 67 -17.62 -30.75 9.40
CA PRO A 67 -17.49 -30.61 10.02
C PRO A 67 -17.61 -30.43 10.09
N HIS A 68 -17.95 -31.02 10.19
CA HIS A 68 -17.69 -30.74 10.76
C HIS A 68 -17.64 -30.75 10.99
N TYR A 69 -17.87 -31.59 11.17
CA TYR A 69 -17.47 -31.57 11.87
C TYR A 69 -17.31 -31.35 12.14
#